data_6ea18b042e50408a1a49641af6ed1c29
#
_entry.id   6ea18b042e50408a1a49641af6ed1c29
#
_cell.length_a   1.000
_cell.length_b   1.000
_cell.length_c   1.000
_cell.angle_alpha   90.00
_cell.angle_beta   90.00
_cell.angle_gamma   90.00
#
_symmetry.space_group_name_H-M   'P 1'
#
loop_
_entity.id
_entity.type
_entity.pdbx_description
1 polymer ?
#
loop_
_entity_poly.entity_id
_entity_poly.type
_entity_poly.pdbx_seq_one_letter_code
_entity_poly.pdbx_strand_id
1 'polypeptide(L)'
;MTVMITTGPVRSGALSRRLLLLGLAAFPVACSSPNPSLYVLAPVPGTTHSGAPRVIAVRSISIAHYLERSQIVRSSEGYRMDVLANEWWGEPLDTMIGRILVQELNQRLPGSTVYGDSGAISTTPRATVEINLQRLDLDHDGALLMVAQIAVDGSVTAARGLSIQVHPGDGTTGALVGAMSAATAQLADTVAGMLAR
;
A
#
# COMPACT_ATOMS: atom_id res chain seq x y z
N MET A 1 3.82 -79.21 -62.64
CA MET A 1 4.91 -78.48 -61.98
C MET A 1 4.25 -77.61 -60.97
N THR A 2 4.08 -78.12 -59.71
CA THR A 2 3.25 -77.57 -58.66
C THR A 2 4.17 -76.90 -57.64
N VAL A 3 4.01 -75.60 -57.45
CA VAL A 3 4.77 -74.84 -56.47
C VAL A 3 3.91 -74.75 -55.20
N MET A 4 4.41 -75.35 -54.11
CA MET A 4 3.86 -75.22 -52.75
C MET A 4 4.36 -73.89 -52.12
N ILE A 5 3.42 -73.06 -51.71
CA ILE A 5 3.70 -71.85 -50.91
C ILE A 5 3.44 -72.22 -49.45
N THR A 6 4.52 -72.20 -48.64
CA THR A 6 4.48 -72.44 -47.18
C THR A 6 4.21 -71.13 -46.46
N THR A 7 3.07 -71.02 -45.84
CA THR A 7 2.72 -69.91 -44.94
C THR A 7 3.25 -70.19 -43.54
N GLY A 8 4.20 -69.36 -43.11
CA GLY A 8 4.70 -69.39 -41.71
C GLY A 8 3.78 -68.58 -40.75
N PRO A 9 3.68 -68.97 -39.47
CA PRO A 9 2.78 -68.31 -38.50
C PRO A 9 3.34 -66.97 -38.04
N VAL A 10 2.48 -65.93 -38.13
CA VAL A 10 2.75 -64.63 -37.56
C VAL A 10 2.66 -64.71 -36.03
N ARG A 11 3.79 -64.56 -35.33
CA ARG A 11 3.83 -64.41 -33.87
C ARG A 11 3.28 -63.06 -33.48
N SER A 12 2.08 -63.05 -32.93
CA SER A 12 1.50 -61.87 -32.20
C SER A 12 2.30 -61.59 -30.94
N GLY A 13 3.16 -60.60 -30.98
CA GLY A 13 3.84 -60.04 -29.80
C GLY A 13 2.81 -59.39 -28.88
N ALA A 14 2.47 -60.03 -27.78
CA ALA A 14 1.69 -59.45 -26.70
C ALA A 14 2.50 -58.28 -26.08
N LEU A 15 2.20 -57.06 -26.52
CA LEU A 15 2.69 -55.83 -25.87
C LEU A 15 2.16 -55.83 -24.43
N SER A 16 3.10 -56.07 -23.49
CA SER A 16 2.83 -56.14 -22.05
C SER A 16 2.12 -54.89 -21.59
N ARG A 17 0.85 -55.00 -21.15
CA ARG A 17 0.04 -53.99 -20.47
C ARG A 17 0.72 -53.33 -19.26
N ARG A 18 1.87 -53.84 -18.85
CA ARG A 18 2.68 -53.33 -17.71
C ARG A 18 3.56 -52.13 -18.06
N LEU A 19 3.85 -51.85 -19.33
CA LEU A 19 4.67 -50.71 -19.77
C LEU A 19 3.87 -49.42 -19.97
N LEU A 20 2.52 -49.47 -19.99
CA LEU A 20 1.67 -48.30 -20.14
C LEU A 20 1.30 -47.61 -18.83
N LEU A 21 1.66 -48.19 -17.67
CA LEU A 21 1.35 -47.64 -16.35
C LEU A 21 2.50 -46.82 -15.72
N LEU A 22 3.67 -46.73 -16.37
CA LEU A 22 4.84 -46.01 -15.85
C LEU A 22 4.96 -44.56 -16.42
N GLY A 23 4.04 -44.13 -17.28
CA GLY A 23 4.09 -42.82 -17.94
C GLY A 23 3.27 -41.70 -17.29
N LEU A 24 2.52 -41.95 -16.21
CA LEU A 24 1.58 -40.97 -15.63
C LEU A 24 1.94 -40.63 -14.17
N ALA A 25 3.22 -40.54 -13.83
CA ALA A 25 3.66 -39.83 -12.66
C ALA A 25 3.65 -38.32 -13.03
N ALA A 26 2.47 -37.72 -13.14
CA ALA A 26 2.28 -36.29 -13.15
C ALA A 26 2.84 -35.78 -11.80
N PHE A 27 4.08 -35.27 -11.82
CA PHE A 27 4.61 -34.47 -10.69
C PHE A 27 3.65 -33.28 -10.52
N PRO A 28 3.02 -33.11 -9.36
CA PRO A 28 2.38 -31.86 -9.04
C PRO A 28 3.51 -30.83 -8.99
N VAL A 29 3.62 -29.98 -10.01
CA VAL A 29 4.37 -28.74 -9.92
C VAL A 29 3.62 -27.94 -8.87
N ALA A 30 4.05 -28.03 -7.63
CA ALA A 30 3.60 -27.15 -6.57
C ALA A 30 4.03 -25.74 -6.97
N CYS A 31 3.12 -24.99 -7.59
CA CYS A 31 3.24 -23.53 -7.76
C CYS A 31 3.17 -22.92 -6.35
N SER A 32 4.29 -22.92 -5.63
CA SER A 32 4.42 -22.08 -4.45
C SER A 32 4.54 -20.65 -4.95
N SER A 33 3.43 -19.91 -4.95
CA SER A 33 3.50 -18.46 -5.08
C SER A 33 4.38 -17.94 -3.95
N PRO A 34 5.43 -17.13 -4.24
CA PRO A 34 6.23 -16.54 -3.18
C PRO A 34 5.31 -15.72 -2.27
N ASN A 35 5.51 -15.81 -0.94
CA ASN A 35 4.80 -14.98 0.00
C ASN A 35 5.11 -13.50 -0.29
N PRO A 36 4.13 -12.60 -0.27
CA PRO A 36 4.39 -11.18 -0.49
C PRO A 36 5.24 -10.58 0.64
N SER A 37 6.10 -9.63 0.30
CA SER A 37 6.76 -8.76 1.26
C SER A 37 5.77 -7.75 1.80
N LEU A 38 5.70 -7.60 3.13
CA LEU A 38 4.77 -6.68 3.77
C LEU A 38 5.49 -5.40 4.18
N TYR A 39 4.89 -4.26 3.88
CA TYR A 39 5.42 -2.92 4.17
C TYR A 39 4.47 -2.13 5.06
N VAL A 40 5.05 -1.29 5.91
CA VAL A 40 4.33 -0.35 6.76
C VAL A 40 4.98 1.02 6.70
N LEU A 41 4.20 2.08 6.84
CA LEU A 41 4.72 3.43 7.02
C LEU A 41 5.33 3.57 8.42
N ALA A 42 6.37 4.38 8.51
CA ALA A 42 7.04 4.72 9.78
C ALA A 42 6.81 6.20 10.13
N PRO A 43 6.57 6.54 11.41
CA PRO A 43 6.46 7.92 11.81
C PRO A 43 7.82 8.62 11.70
N VAL A 44 7.79 9.86 11.24
CA VAL A 44 8.99 10.71 11.12
C VAL A 44 8.81 11.91 12.03
N PRO A 45 9.75 12.18 12.96
CA PRO A 45 9.68 13.35 13.84
C PRO A 45 9.67 14.66 13.06
N GLY A 46 8.91 15.65 13.55
CA GLY A 46 8.82 16.98 12.95
C GLY A 46 8.91 18.11 13.96
N THR A 47 8.70 19.33 13.48
CA THR A 47 8.77 20.53 14.31
C THR A 47 7.59 20.61 15.28
N THR A 48 7.85 20.95 16.54
CA THR A 48 6.82 21.14 17.55
C THR A 48 6.16 22.51 17.44
N HIS A 49 4.85 22.57 17.67
CA HIS A 49 4.05 23.80 17.68
C HIS A 49 3.31 23.95 19.02
N SER A 50 3.01 25.19 19.38
CA SER A 50 2.19 25.55 20.55
C SER A 50 0.94 26.30 20.11
N GLY A 51 -0.08 26.38 20.98
CA GLY A 51 -1.30 27.14 20.70
C GLY A 51 -2.42 26.34 20.06
N ALA A 52 -2.18 25.08 19.68
CA ALA A 52 -3.23 24.21 19.12
C ALA A 52 -4.32 23.85 20.16
N PRO A 53 -5.53 23.49 19.69
CA PRO A 53 -6.63 23.02 20.55
C PRO A 53 -6.22 21.82 21.39
N ARG A 54 -6.71 21.75 22.64
CA ARG A 54 -6.31 20.67 23.58
C ARG A 54 -6.74 19.27 23.15
N VAL A 55 -7.85 19.15 22.41
CA VAL A 55 -8.45 17.87 22.01
C VAL A 55 -8.74 17.94 20.52
N ILE A 56 -8.10 17.09 19.75
CA ILE A 56 -8.16 17.08 18.29
C ILE A 56 -8.53 15.67 17.83
N ALA A 57 -9.57 15.57 17.00
CA ALA A 57 -9.93 14.32 16.33
C ALA A 57 -9.45 14.32 14.88
N VAL A 58 -8.76 13.28 14.48
CA VAL A 58 -8.46 12.98 13.09
C VAL A 58 -9.53 12.03 12.59
N ARG A 59 -10.34 12.46 11.62
CA ARG A 59 -11.33 11.62 10.95
C ARG A 59 -10.67 10.56 10.08
N SER A 60 -11.45 9.57 9.67
CA SER A 60 -10.99 8.56 8.71
C SER A 60 -10.43 9.24 7.47
N ILE A 61 -9.23 8.80 7.04
CA ILE A 61 -8.59 9.31 5.84
C ILE A 61 -9.33 8.78 4.62
N SER A 62 -9.76 9.66 3.73
CA SER A 62 -10.27 9.28 2.42
C SER A 62 -9.10 9.17 1.46
N ILE A 63 -9.02 8.09 0.69
CA ILE A 63 -7.98 7.89 -0.32
C ILE A 63 -8.60 7.62 -1.70
N ALA A 64 -7.87 7.89 -2.76
CA ALA A 64 -8.33 7.58 -4.11
C ALA A 64 -8.49 6.06 -4.28
N HIS A 65 -9.56 5.61 -4.94
CA HIS A 65 -9.90 4.19 -5.11
C HIS A 65 -8.78 3.29 -5.63
N TYR A 66 -7.90 3.83 -6.49
CA TYR A 66 -6.79 3.05 -7.02
C TYR A 66 -5.73 2.70 -5.96
N LEU A 67 -5.72 3.43 -4.82
CA LEU A 67 -4.86 3.17 -3.66
C LEU A 67 -5.49 2.18 -2.65
N GLU A 68 -6.81 1.89 -2.75
CA GLU A 68 -7.54 0.97 -1.87
C GLU A 68 -7.24 -0.50 -2.22
N ARG A 69 -5.99 -0.89 -2.26
CA ARG A 69 -5.55 -2.25 -2.57
C ARG A 69 -4.46 -2.71 -1.63
N SER A 70 -4.32 -4.02 -1.50
CA SER A 70 -3.25 -4.59 -0.68
C SER A 70 -1.88 -4.36 -1.30
N GLN A 71 -1.78 -4.32 -2.64
CA GLN A 71 -0.51 -4.13 -3.34
C GLN A 71 -0.11 -2.66 -3.36
N ILE A 72 1.19 -2.41 -3.27
CA ILE A 72 1.75 -1.07 -3.41
C ILE A 72 1.64 -0.60 -4.86
N VAL A 73 1.06 0.57 -5.08
CA VAL A 73 1.08 1.26 -6.36
C VAL A 73 2.39 2.04 -6.47
N ARG A 74 3.19 1.71 -7.50
CA ARG A 74 4.44 2.42 -7.75
C ARG A 74 4.20 3.72 -8.50
N SER A 75 3.38 3.69 -9.55
CA SER A 75 3.11 4.84 -10.41
C SER A 75 1.73 4.73 -11.07
N SER A 76 1.13 5.87 -11.38
CA SER A 76 -0.13 5.99 -12.13
C SER A 76 0.02 6.88 -13.37
N GLU A 77 1.23 6.98 -13.91
CA GLU A 77 1.59 7.85 -15.04
C GLU A 77 1.23 7.24 -16.42
N GLY A 78 1.04 8.11 -17.41
CA GLY A 78 0.88 7.71 -18.81
C GLY A 78 -0.36 6.83 -19.06
N TYR A 79 -1.48 7.08 -18.38
CA TYR A 79 -2.73 6.30 -18.47
C TYR A 79 -2.58 4.82 -18.03
N ARG A 80 -1.47 4.49 -17.38
CA ARG A 80 -1.17 3.14 -16.91
C ARG A 80 -0.81 3.16 -15.44
N MET A 81 -1.27 2.15 -14.73
CA MET A 81 -0.92 1.94 -13.32
C MET A 81 0.10 0.81 -13.20
N ASP A 82 1.23 1.09 -12.56
CA ASP A 82 2.26 0.11 -12.20
C ASP A 82 2.02 -0.33 -10.75
N VAL A 83 1.69 -1.61 -10.58
CA VAL A 83 1.36 -2.23 -9.29
C VAL A 83 2.36 -3.32 -8.98
N LEU A 84 2.96 -3.29 -7.81
CA LEU A 84 3.96 -4.25 -7.36
C LEU A 84 3.28 -5.56 -6.94
N ALA A 85 3.48 -6.63 -7.72
CA ALA A 85 2.71 -7.87 -7.56
C ALA A 85 2.92 -8.55 -6.20
N ASN A 86 4.13 -8.52 -5.64
CA ASN A 86 4.54 -9.22 -4.42
C ASN A 86 4.94 -8.28 -3.28
N GLU A 87 4.59 -7.00 -3.37
CA GLU A 87 4.89 -5.98 -2.38
C GLU A 87 3.57 -5.40 -1.87
N TRP A 88 3.22 -5.71 -0.63
CA TRP A 88 1.89 -5.43 -0.11
C TRP A 88 1.95 -4.56 1.14
N TRP A 89 0.90 -3.83 1.38
CA TRP A 89 0.69 -3.14 2.65
C TRP A 89 0.38 -4.15 3.77
N GLY A 90 0.94 -3.94 4.96
CA GLY A 90 0.69 -4.75 6.15
C GLY A 90 -0.70 -4.51 6.76
N GLU A 91 -1.33 -3.38 6.43
CA GLU A 91 -2.69 -2.98 6.82
C GLU A 91 -3.28 -2.06 5.74
N PRO A 92 -4.60 -1.79 5.68
CA PRO A 92 -5.19 -0.83 4.75
C PRO A 92 -4.49 0.54 4.83
N LEU A 93 -4.15 1.10 3.66
CA LEU A 93 -3.32 2.31 3.56
C LEU A 93 -3.94 3.53 4.25
N ASP A 94 -5.25 3.72 4.13
CA ASP A 94 -6.02 4.78 4.81
C ASP A 94 -5.91 4.69 6.33
N THR A 95 -6.08 3.48 6.86
CA THR A 95 -5.95 3.18 8.30
C THR A 95 -4.53 3.44 8.78
N MET A 96 -3.54 3.00 8.02
CA MET A 96 -2.12 3.19 8.34
C MET A 96 -1.72 4.66 8.35
N ILE A 97 -2.10 5.43 7.31
CA ILE A 97 -1.85 6.88 7.25
C ILE A 97 -2.52 7.58 8.44
N GLY A 98 -3.78 7.24 8.74
CA GLY A 98 -4.51 7.82 9.88
C GLY A 98 -3.80 7.57 11.20
N ARG A 99 -3.35 6.35 11.45
CA ARG A 99 -2.60 5.97 12.64
C ARG A 99 -1.26 6.72 12.77
N ILE A 100 -0.49 6.77 11.69
CA ILE A 100 0.80 7.48 11.65
C ILE A 100 0.58 8.98 11.87
N LEU A 101 -0.40 9.58 11.20
CA LEU A 101 -0.72 10.99 11.35
C LEU A 101 -1.08 11.36 12.80
N VAL A 102 -1.91 10.54 13.48
CA VAL A 102 -2.22 10.73 14.91
C VAL A 102 -0.96 10.70 15.75
N GLN A 103 -0.06 9.75 15.52
CA GLN A 103 1.20 9.64 16.25
C GLN A 103 2.11 10.85 16.01
N GLU A 104 2.23 11.28 14.77
CA GLU A 104 3.06 12.43 14.37
C GLU A 104 2.49 13.76 14.89
N LEU A 105 1.16 13.94 14.86
CA LEU A 105 0.52 15.14 15.42
C LEU A 105 0.66 15.21 16.93
N ASN A 106 0.56 14.09 17.67
CA ASN A 106 0.82 14.09 19.12
C ASN A 106 2.27 14.51 19.43
N GLN A 107 3.24 14.13 18.61
CA GLN A 107 4.62 14.57 18.77
C GLN A 107 4.80 16.06 18.46
N ARG A 108 4.13 16.58 17.43
CA ARG A 108 4.23 17.97 16.96
C ARG A 108 3.44 18.95 17.83
N LEU A 109 2.42 18.47 18.53
CA LEU A 109 1.49 19.27 19.34
C LEU A 109 1.50 18.81 20.82
N PRO A 110 2.62 18.99 21.56
CA PRO A 110 2.77 18.40 22.90
C PRO A 110 1.78 18.93 23.95
N GLY A 111 1.07 20.04 23.67
CA GLY A 111 -0.02 20.57 24.51
C GLY A 111 -1.40 20.03 24.18
N SER A 112 -1.52 19.14 23.20
CA SER A 112 -2.78 18.60 22.68
C SER A 112 -2.83 17.08 22.84
N THR A 113 -4.06 16.55 22.92
CA THR A 113 -4.34 15.11 22.75
C THR A 113 -4.96 14.92 21.38
N VAL A 114 -4.28 14.18 20.50
CA VAL A 114 -4.77 13.85 19.16
C VAL A 114 -5.16 12.38 19.13
N TYR A 115 -6.33 12.08 18.62
CA TYR A 115 -6.85 10.72 18.49
C TYR A 115 -7.57 10.51 17.15
N GLY A 116 -7.66 9.24 16.71
CA GLY A 116 -8.43 8.86 15.53
C GLY A 116 -9.91 8.67 15.87
N ASP A 117 -10.80 9.26 15.10
CA ASP A 117 -12.26 9.23 15.33
C ASP A 117 -12.87 7.82 15.16
N SER A 118 -12.17 6.92 14.43
CA SER A 118 -12.55 5.51 14.28
C SER A 118 -12.13 4.62 15.48
N GLY A 119 -11.48 5.19 16.50
CA GLY A 119 -10.98 4.46 17.67
C GLY A 119 -12.00 4.31 18.79
N ALA A 120 -11.55 3.67 19.89
CA ALA A 120 -12.36 3.47 21.10
C ALA A 120 -12.51 4.73 21.98
N ILE A 121 -11.90 5.86 21.59
CA ILE A 121 -11.93 7.11 22.36
C ILE A 121 -13.17 7.90 21.95
N SER A 122 -14.04 8.16 22.89
CA SER A 122 -15.27 8.93 22.71
C SER A 122 -15.22 10.19 23.59
N THR A 123 -14.51 11.20 23.15
CA THR A 123 -14.48 12.53 23.78
C THR A 123 -14.88 13.59 22.75
N THR A 124 -15.41 14.72 23.24
CA THR A 124 -15.79 15.82 22.33
C THR A 124 -14.54 16.57 21.88
N PRO A 125 -14.19 16.55 20.58
CA PRO A 125 -13.05 17.27 20.07
C PRO A 125 -13.31 18.80 20.09
N ARG A 126 -12.23 19.56 20.19
CA ARG A 126 -12.22 21.01 20.01
C ARG A 126 -11.86 21.42 18.59
N ALA A 127 -11.23 20.50 17.85
CA ALA A 127 -10.98 20.61 16.44
C ALA A 127 -11.03 19.23 15.77
N THR A 128 -11.45 19.20 14.51
CA THR A 128 -11.45 18.02 13.65
C THR A 128 -10.53 18.24 12.46
N VAL A 129 -9.83 17.20 12.06
CA VAL A 129 -8.99 17.16 10.87
C VAL A 129 -9.57 16.16 9.89
N GLU A 130 -9.78 16.59 8.65
CA GLU A 130 -10.25 15.76 7.55
C GLU A 130 -9.22 15.79 6.43
N ILE A 131 -8.92 14.65 5.85
CA ILE A 131 -7.93 14.52 4.77
C ILE A 131 -8.52 13.67 3.66
N ASN A 132 -8.40 14.18 2.44
CA ASN A 132 -8.69 13.46 1.21
C ASN A 132 -7.39 13.35 0.41
N LEU A 133 -6.81 12.15 0.36
CA LEU A 133 -5.60 11.85 -0.36
C LEU A 133 -5.95 11.44 -1.79
N GLN A 134 -5.59 12.27 -2.75
CA GLN A 134 -5.94 12.10 -4.16
C GLN A 134 -4.86 11.34 -4.94
N ARG A 135 -3.59 11.44 -4.49
CA ARG A 135 -2.46 10.79 -5.13
C ARG A 135 -1.37 10.45 -4.12
N LEU A 136 -0.74 9.28 -4.27
CA LEU A 136 0.43 8.85 -3.51
C LEU A 136 1.20 7.80 -4.31
N ASP A 137 1.94 8.23 -5.31
CA ASP A 137 2.74 7.35 -6.18
C ASP A 137 3.84 8.15 -6.88
N LEU A 138 4.74 7.47 -7.61
CA LEU A 138 5.80 8.14 -8.38
C LEU A 138 5.23 8.87 -9.59
N ASP A 139 5.78 10.04 -9.85
CA ASP A 139 5.58 10.79 -11.08
C ASP A 139 6.54 10.29 -12.21
N HIS A 140 6.51 10.98 -13.36
CA HIS A 140 7.32 10.64 -14.53
C HIS A 140 8.83 10.85 -14.32
N ASP A 141 9.23 11.68 -13.35
CA ASP A 141 10.62 11.94 -12.99
C ASP A 141 11.13 10.98 -11.89
N GLY A 142 10.25 10.08 -11.41
CA GLY A 142 10.57 9.15 -10.34
C GLY A 142 10.54 9.76 -8.94
N ALA A 143 10.00 10.96 -8.79
CA ALA A 143 9.71 11.53 -7.47
C ALA A 143 8.36 11.02 -6.96
N LEU A 144 8.27 10.73 -5.67
CA LEU A 144 6.98 10.49 -5.02
C LEU A 144 6.17 11.79 -5.02
N LEU A 145 4.97 11.75 -5.56
CA LEU A 145 4.02 12.85 -5.53
C LEU A 145 2.84 12.48 -4.62
N MET A 146 2.68 13.25 -3.55
CA MET A 146 1.48 13.23 -2.72
C MET A 146 0.61 14.45 -3.05
N VAL A 147 -0.65 14.22 -3.39
CA VAL A 147 -1.66 15.28 -3.56
C VAL A 147 -2.79 15.04 -2.58
N ALA A 148 -3.07 16.02 -1.74
CA ALA A 148 -4.08 15.91 -0.70
C ALA A 148 -4.88 17.21 -0.54
N GLN A 149 -6.10 17.06 -0.03
CA GLN A 149 -6.91 18.15 0.49
C GLN A 149 -7.05 17.98 2.00
N ILE A 150 -6.86 19.05 2.73
CA ILE A 150 -6.92 19.08 4.19
C ILE A 150 -8.02 20.05 4.58
N ALA A 151 -8.90 19.65 5.49
CA ALA A 151 -9.80 20.56 6.17
C ALA A 151 -9.58 20.45 7.68
N VAL A 152 -9.55 21.59 8.35
CA VAL A 152 -9.53 21.72 9.82
C VAL A 152 -10.77 22.50 10.20
N ASP A 153 -11.56 21.94 11.13
CA ASP A 153 -12.74 22.60 11.69
C ASP A 153 -12.61 22.66 13.22
N GLY A 154 -12.90 23.82 13.80
CA GLY A 154 -12.77 24.06 15.23
C GLY A 154 -12.76 25.55 15.56
N SER A 155 -11.79 26.01 16.34
CA SER A 155 -11.57 27.46 16.63
C SER A 155 -11.23 28.26 15.36
N VAL A 156 -10.63 27.62 14.37
CA VAL A 156 -10.37 28.14 13.03
C VAL A 156 -10.83 27.10 12.03
N THR A 157 -11.70 27.50 11.09
CA THR A 157 -12.09 26.65 9.97
C THR A 157 -11.23 27.02 8.76
N ALA A 158 -10.47 26.08 8.26
CA ALA A 158 -9.59 26.27 7.11
C ALA A 158 -9.53 25.02 6.25
N ALA A 159 -9.50 25.21 4.92
CA ALA A 159 -9.26 24.14 3.96
C ALA A 159 -8.07 24.50 3.05
N ARG A 160 -7.28 23.50 2.68
CA ARG A 160 -6.09 23.70 1.86
C ARG A 160 -5.83 22.50 0.96
N GLY A 161 -5.50 22.76 -0.30
CA GLY A 161 -4.86 21.79 -1.18
C GLY A 161 -3.34 21.73 -0.90
N LEU A 162 -2.78 20.55 -0.97
CA LEU A 162 -1.37 20.28 -0.71
C LEU A 162 -0.81 19.40 -1.82
N SER A 163 0.39 19.74 -2.29
CA SER A 163 1.20 18.91 -3.19
C SER A 163 2.60 18.80 -2.60
N ILE A 164 3.06 17.59 -2.35
CA ILE A 164 4.37 17.27 -1.77
C ILE A 164 5.11 16.39 -2.75
N GLN A 165 6.37 16.71 -3.02
CA GLN A 165 7.29 15.85 -3.77
C GLN A 165 8.43 15.40 -2.87
N VAL A 166 8.75 14.09 -2.92
CA VAL A 166 9.86 13.48 -2.20
C VAL A 166 10.59 12.53 -3.14
N HIS A 167 11.90 12.69 -3.29
CA HIS A 167 12.70 11.77 -4.10
C HIS A 167 13.08 10.54 -3.25
N PRO A 168 12.69 9.31 -3.66
CA PRO A 168 13.21 8.11 -3.03
C PRO A 168 14.74 8.04 -3.16
N GLY A 169 15.43 7.48 -2.16
CA GLY A 169 16.89 7.38 -2.19
C GLY A 169 17.43 6.44 -3.28
N ASP A 170 16.61 5.48 -3.69
CA ASP A 170 16.90 4.53 -4.77
C ASP A 170 15.59 3.97 -5.37
N GLY A 171 15.71 3.03 -6.32
CA GLY A 171 14.56 2.39 -6.97
C GLY A 171 13.90 1.25 -6.21
N THR A 172 14.25 1.00 -4.95
CA THR A 172 13.68 -0.08 -4.14
C THR A 172 12.31 0.28 -3.58
N THR A 173 11.50 -0.73 -3.29
CA THR A 173 10.20 -0.55 -2.62
C THR A 173 10.38 0.03 -1.22
N GLY A 174 11.45 -0.33 -0.51
CA GLY A 174 11.77 0.24 0.79
C GLY A 174 12.01 1.75 0.73
N ALA A 175 12.75 2.23 -0.29
CA ALA A 175 12.98 3.65 -0.51
C ALA A 175 11.68 4.39 -0.90
N LEU A 176 10.82 3.78 -1.73
CA LEU A 176 9.50 4.31 -2.05
C LEU A 176 8.63 4.48 -0.79
N VAL A 177 8.54 3.44 0.06
CA VAL A 177 7.78 3.50 1.32
C VAL A 177 8.38 4.51 2.29
N GLY A 178 9.71 4.64 2.32
CA GLY A 178 10.41 5.70 3.07
C GLY A 178 10.03 7.09 2.60
N ALA A 179 9.96 7.32 1.28
CA ALA A 179 9.50 8.58 0.70
C ALA A 179 8.01 8.86 1.03
N MET A 180 7.15 7.82 1.01
CA MET A 180 5.74 7.95 1.43
C MET A 180 5.62 8.32 2.92
N SER A 181 6.48 7.75 3.79
CA SER A 181 6.55 8.12 5.20
C SER A 181 6.97 9.57 5.39
N ALA A 182 8.00 10.02 4.65
CA ALA A 182 8.45 11.41 4.68
C ALA A 182 7.39 12.40 4.15
N ALA A 183 6.63 12.02 3.12
CA ALA A 183 5.51 12.82 2.61
C ALA A 183 4.38 12.93 3.65
N THR A 184 4.07 11.82 4.36
CA THR A 184 3.08 11.81 5.45
C THR A 184 3.53 12.74 6.60
N ALA A 185 4.82 12.78 6.91
CA ALA A 185 5.36 13.69 7.90
C ALA A 185 5.21 15.17 7.49
N GLN A 186 5.44 15.51 6.22
CA GLN A 186 5.22 16.88 5.70
C GLN A 186 3.74 17.26 5.70
N LEU A 187 2.86 16.28 5.46
CA LEU A 187 1.41 16.46 5.65
C LEU A 187 1.09 16.79 7.12
N ALA A 188 1.67 16.05 8.08
CA ALA A 188 1.51 16.30 9.52
C ALA A 188 2.05 17.66 9.94
N ASP A 189 3.21 18.10 9.40
CA ASP A 189 3.75 19.45 9.65
C ASP A 189 2.78 20.54 9.17
N THR A 190 2.16 20.33 8.00
CA THR A 190 1.17 21.26 7.44
C THR A 190 -0.07 21.34 8.33
N VAL A 191 -0.61 20.18 8.74
CA VAL A 191 -1.80 20.09 9.63
C VAL A 191 -1.49 20.73 10.98
N ALA A 192 -0.33 20.43 11.58
CA ALA A 192 0.09 21.03 12.86
C ALA A 192 0.17 22.56 12.77
N GLY A 193 0.75 23.09 11.68
CA GLY A 193 0.80 24.53 11.43
C GLY A 193 -0.56 25.17 11.18
N MET A 194 -1.57 24.43 10.66
CA MET A 194 -2.95 24.93 10.52
C MET A 194 -3.67 24.97 11.89
N LEU A 195 -3.41 23.98 12.76
CA LEU A 195 -4.02 23.87 14.08
C LEU A 195 -3.43 24.84 15.11
N ALA A 196 -2.19 25.27 14.93
CA ALA A 196 -1.46 26.16 15.84
C ALA A 196 -1.66 27.66 15.56
N ARG A 197 -2.54 28.03 14.65
CA ARG A 197 -2.89 29.42 14.29
C ARG A 197 -4.12 29.86 15.07
#